data_2fc1761ee2cf83e68292998cc2a4152e
#
_entry.id   2fc1761ee2cf83e68292998cc2a4152e
#
_cell.length_a   1.000
_cell.length_b   1.000
_cell.length_c   1.000
_cell.angle_alpha   90.00
_cell.angle_beta   90.00
_cell.angle_gamma   90.00
#
_symmetry.space_group_name_H-M   'P 1'
#
loop_
_entity.id
_entity.type
_entity.pdbx_description
1 polymer ?
#
loop_
_entity_poly.entity_id
_entity_poly.type
_entity_poly.pdbx_seq_one_letter_code
_entity_poly.pdbx_strand_id
1 'polypeptide(L)'
;MKLGLMIGLVLLIILGGLAFYKFEKYLPTSTPIHKPLSAQDIQKLNETTPITSIEVFKGKRLLQLKHHDAVIRSYPMRLGFNPVGHKQFEGDGKTPEGAYSIDWRNPKSAFYKSLHISYPNTADSAYAKQQNQAAGGDVMIHGSFPKRIDSLPATASYMPR
;
A
#
# COMPACT_ATOMS: atom_id res chain seq x y z
N MET A 1 -18.22 4.92 -47.54
CA MET A 1 -16.91 5.00 -46.88
C MET A 1 -16.86 5.94 -45.65
N LYS A 2 -17.51 7.11 -45.68
CA LYS A 2 -17.46 8.08 -44.56
C LYS A 2 -18.22 7.64 -43.28
N LEU A 3 -19.34 6.92 -43.39
CA LEU A 3 -20.14 6.48 -42.23
C LEU A 3 -19.40 5.42 -41.39
N GLY A 4 -18.77 4.44 -42.02
CA GLY A 4 -18.00 3.40 -41.30
C GLY A 4 -16.81 3.96 -40.54
N LEU A 5 -16.14 4.99 -41.10
CA LEU A 5 -15.02 5.67 -40.44
C LEU A 5 -15.47 6.44 -39.17
N MET A 6 -16.65 7.09 -39.23
CA MET A 6 -17.24 7.79 -38.10
C MET A 6 -17.63 6.82 -36.97
N ILE A 7 -18.27 5.70 -37.32
CA ILE A 7 -18.64 4.66 -36.33
C ILE A 7 -17.40 4.08 -35.65
N GLY A 8 -16.33 3.81 -36.42
CA GLY A 8 -15.06 3.33 -35.85
C GLY A 8 -14.42 4.33 -34.90
N LEU A 9 -14.46 5.63 -35.21
CA LEU A 9 -13.91 6.68 -34.33
C LEU A 9 -14.71 6.81 -33.03
N VAL A 10 -16.04 6.74 -33.10
CA VAL A 10 -16.92 6.78 -31.92
C VAL A 10 -16.68 5.58 -31.01
N LEU A 11 -16.54 4.37 -31.56
CA LEU A 11 -16.22 3.16 -30.81
C LEU A 11 -14.86 3.24 -30.12
N LEU A 12 -13.83 3.81 -30.77
CA LEU A 12 -12.52 4.03 -30.20
C LEU A 12 -12.57 5.03 -29.02
N ILE A 13 -13.35 6.09 -29.13
CA ILE A 13 -13.53 7.07 -28.05
C ILE A 13 -14.26 6.42 -26.86
N ILE A 14 -15.29 5.61 -27.10
CA ILE A 14 -16.03 4.90 -26.03
C ILE A 14 -15.12 3.88 -25.35
N LEU A 15 -14.36 3.08 -26.09
CA LEU A 15 -13.43 2.10 -25.55
C LEU A 15 -12.29 2.78 -24.78
N GLY A 16 -11.75 3.88 -25.31
CA GLY A 16 -10.75 4.69 -24.63
C GLY A 16 -11.27 5.31 -23.34
N GLY A 17 -12.51 5.83 -23.35
CA GLY A 17 -13.18 6.37 -22.16
C GLY A 17 -13.44 5.31 -21.09
N LEU A 18 -13.88 4.11 -21.49
CA LEU A 18 -14.09 2.98 -20.58
C LEU A 18 -12.76 2.46 -19.99
N ALA A 19 -11.71 2.41 -20.81
CA ALA A 19 -10.38 2.03 -20.34
C ALA A 19 -9.80 3.08 -19.37
N PHE A 20 -9.99 4.37 -19.67
CA PHE A 20 -9.58 5.47 -18.81
C PHE A 20 -10.36 5.47 -17.48
N TYR A 21 -11.68 5.28 -17.51
CA TYR A 21 -12.51 5.17 -16.31
C TYR A 21 -12.10 3.99 -15.42
N LYS A 22 -11.81 2.84 -16.01
CA LYS A 22 -11.26 1.70 -15.25
C LYS A 22 -9.87 2.00 -14.69
N PHE A 23 -9.04 2.72 -15.43
CA PHE A 23 -7.68 3.08 -15.02
C PHE A 23 -7.68 4.13 -13.90
N GLU A 24 -8.58 5.10 -13.95
CA GLU A 24 -8.73 6.13 -12.91
C GLU A 24 -9.05 5.54 -11.54
N LYS A 25 -9.76 4.42 -11.48
CA LYS A 25 -10.04 3.67 -10.25
C LYS A 25 -8.75 3.15 -9.58
N TYR A 26 -7.66 2.98 -10.33
CA TYR A 26 -6.38 2.48 -9.83
C TYR A 26 -5.33 3.58 -9.65
N LEU A 27 -5.63 4.80 -10.10
CA LEU A 27 -4.77 5.94 -9.81
C LEU A 27 -4.89 6.27 -8.31
N PRO A 28 -3.77 6.52 -7.62
CA PRO A 28 -3.85 7.00 -6.25
C PRO A 28 -4.58 8.34 -6.27
N THR A 29 -5.71 8.42 -5.58
CA THR A 29 -6.30 9.71 -5.24
C THR A 29 -5.19 10.57 -4.64
N SER A 30 -5.06 11.81 -5.09
CA SER A 30 -4.10 12.77 -4.55
C SER A 30 -4.38 12.94 -3.06
N THR A 31 -3.75 12.10 -2.25
CA THR A 31 -3.80 12.25 -0.79
C THR A 31 -3.06 13.53 -0.44
N PRO A 32 -3.64 14.38 0.40
CA PRO A 32 -2.94 15.57 0.85
C PRO A 32 -1.59 15.14 1.43
N ILE A 33 -0.50 15.66 0.86
CA ILE A 33 0.83 15.48 1.42
C ILE A 33 0.83 16.29 2.72
N HIS A 34 0.64 15.63 3.84
CA HIS A 34 0.73 16.29 5.13
C HIS A 34 2.15 16.80 5.35
N LYS A 35 2.25 18.09 5.71
CA LYS A 35 3.53 18.64 6.17
C LYS A 35 4.12 17.72 7.25
N PRO A 36 5.43 17.44 7.23
CA PRO A 36 6.08 16.70 8.31
C PRO A 36 5.74 17.30 9.67
N LEU A 37 5.40 16.45 10.64
CA LEU A 37 5.16 16.90 12.00
C LEU A 37 6.47 17.25 12.68
N SER A 38 6.46 18.32 13.46
CA SER A 38 7.55 18.59 14.39
C SER A 38 7.59 17.54 15.51
N ALA A 39 8.71 17.42 16.22
CA ALA A 39 8.81 16.54 17.37
C ALA A 39 7.76 16.88 18.46
N GLN A 40 7.47 18.18 18.63
CA GLN A 40 6.46 18.66 19.58
C GLN A 40 5.04 18.25 19.16
N ASP A 41 4.71 18.35 17.86
CA ASP A 41 3.41 17.88 17.36
C ASP A 41 3.24 16.38 17.54
N ILE A 42 4.32 15.61 17.33
CA ILE A 42 4.31 14.15 17.53
C ILE A 42 4.07 13.84 19.00
N GLN A 43 4.76 14.54 19.92
CA GLN A 43 4.60 14.33 21.36
C GLN A 43 3.17 14.66 21.76
N LYS A 44 2.64 15.81 21.37
CA LYS A 44 1.27 16.22 21.65
C LYS A 44 0.25 15.22 21.13
N LEU A 45 0.42 14.71 19.91
CA LEU A 45 -0.47 13.69 19.34
C LEU A 45 -0.42 12.40 20.15
N ASN A 46 0.75 11.95 20.59
CA ASN A 46 0.89 10.75 21.42
C ASN A 46 0.17 10.86 22.76
N GLU A 47 0.15 12.05 23.36
CA GLU A 47 -0.49 12.32 24.63
C GLU A 47 -2.02 12.47 24.52
N THR A 48 -2.50 13.12 23.44
CA THR A 48 -3.92 13.48 23.31
C THR A 48 -4.70 12.54 22.39
N THR A 49 -4.03 11.95 21.38
CA THR A 49 -4.68 11.20 20.31
C THR A 49 -3.79 10.05 19.85
N PRO A 50 -3.50 9.07 20.73
CA PRO A 50 -2.61 7.97 20.39
C PRO A 50 -3.18 7.15 19.21
N ILE A 51 -2.33 6.74 18.31
CA ILE A 51 -2.73 5.88 17.19
C ILE A 51 -3.14 4.51 17.72
N THR A 52 -4.37 4.12 17.46
CA THR A 52 -4.94 2.83 17.87
C THR A 52 -4.94 1.79 16.76
N SER A 53 -4.97 2.23 15.50
CA SER A 53 -4.94 1.32 14.34
C SER A 53 -4.29 1.94 13.11
N ILE A 54 -3.85 1.06 12.22
CA ILE A 54 -3.36 1.39 10.89
C ILE A 54 -4.26 0.66 9.89
N GLU A 55 -4.92 1.40 9.02
CA GLU A 55 -5.68 0.82 7.91
C GLU A 55 -4.94 0.97 6.59
N VAL A 56 -4.90 -0.10 5.81
CA VAL A 56 -4.21 -0.15 4.52
C VAL A 56 -5.19 -0.50 3.42
N PHE A 57 -5.41 0.43 2.52
CA PHE A 57 -6.27 0.26 1.34
C PHE A 57 -5.38 -0.01 0.12
N LYS A 58 -5.10 -1.27 -0.14
CA LYS A 58 -4.20 -1.70 -1.21
C LYS A 58 -4.60 -1.13 -2.58
N GLY A 59 -5.88 -1.22 -2.94
CA GLY A 59 -6.39 -0.71 -4.21
C GLY A 59 -6.25 0.81 -4.36
N LYS A 60 -6.28 1.56 -3.25
CA LYS A 60 -6.11 3.02 -3.23
C LYS A 60 -4.66 3.46 -3.02
N ARG A 61 -3.74 2.53 -2.75
CA ARG A 61 -2.36 2.83 -2.35
C ARG A 61 -2.28 3.81 -1.19
N LEU A 62 -3.16 3.62 -0.21
CA LEU A 62 -3.38 4.52 0.90
C LEU A 62 -3.18 3.80 2.23
N LEU A 63 -2.42 4.40 3.13
CA LEU A 63 -2.28 4.00 4.52
C LEU A 63 -2.86 5.11 5.40
N GLN A 64 -3.70 4.75 6.36
CA GLN A 64 -4.29 5.68 7.31
C GLN A 64 -3.90 5.31 8.74
N LEU A 65 -3.46 6.30 9.49
CA LEU A 65 -3.30 6.21 10.95
C LEU A 65 -4.59 6.67 11.59
N LYS A 66 -5.14 5.88 12.51
CA LYS A 66 -6.42 6.15 13.15
C LYS A 66 -6.30 6.18 14.68
N HIS A 67 -7.13 7.01 15.27
CA HIS A 67 -7.47 6.97 16.68
C HIS A 67 -8.94 6.56 16.77
N HIS A 68 -9.22 5.33 17.19
CA HIS A 68 -10.53 4.70 17.03
C HIS A 68 -11.05 4.84 15.60
N ASP A 69 -12.19 5.47 15.37
CA ASP A 69 -12.79 5.65 14.05
C ASP A 69 -12.28 6.91 13.31
N ALA A 70 -11.59 7.83 14.01
CA ALA A 70 -11.09 9.07 13.43
C ALA A 70 -9.78 8.86 12.67
N VAL A 71 -9.73 9.31 11.43
CA VAL A 71 -8.49 9.34 10.64
C VAL A 71 -7.64 10.51 11.09
N ILE A 72 -6.47 10.24 11.64
CA ILE A 72 -5.50 11.23 12.11
C ILE A 72 -4.56 11.65 10.99
N ARG A 73 -4.09 10.68 10.17
CA ARG A 73 -3.22 10.95 9.03
C ARG A 73 -3.40 9.91 7.94
N SER A 74 -3.11 10.37 6.71
CA SER A 74 -3.09 9.50 5.53
C SER A 74 -1.76 9.63 4.80
N TYR A 75 -1.27 8.53 4.28
CA TYR A 75 -0.02 8.46 3.53
C TYR A 75 -0.21 7.69 2.24
N PRO A 76 0.35 8.16 1.11
CA PRO A 76 0.49 7.32 -0.06
C PRO A 76 1.46 6.18 0.27
N MET A 77 1.19 4.97 -0.24
CA MET A 77 2.04 3.82 0.01
C MET A 77 2.37 3.05 -1.25
N ARG A 78 3.48 2.32 -1.18
CA ARG A 78 3.87 1.33 -2.17
C ARG A 78 3.61 -0.06 -1.64
N LEU A 79 3.35 -0.98 -2.55
CA LEU A 79 3.16 -2.39 -2.27
C LEU A 79 4.29 -3.20 -2.90
N GLY A 80 4.33 -4.49 -2.64
CA GLY A 80 5.18 -5.42 -3.35
C GLY A 80 4.93 -5.40 -4.87
N PHE A 81 5.80 -6.05 -5.63
CA PHE A 81 5.77 -6.00 -7.10
C PHE A 81 4.55 -6.69 -7.71
N ASN A 82 3.88 -7.59 -6.98
CA ASN A 82 2.61 -8.22 -7.36
C ASN A 82 1.50 -7.78 -6.39
N PRO A 83 0.89 -6.60 -6.59
CA PRO A 83 0.06 -5.96 -5.56
C PRO A 83 -1.34 -6.53 -5.40
N VAL A 84 -1.79 -7.41 -6.31
CA VAL A 84 -3.17 -7.90 -6.34
C VAL A 84 -3.30 -9.19 -5.53
N GLY A 85 -4.31 -9.22 -4.67
CA GLY A 85 -4.64 -10.38 -3.84
C GLY A 85 -3.78 -10.50 -2.58
N HIS A 86 -4.17 -11.44 -1.74
CA HIS A 86 -3.53 -11.73 -0.47
C HIS A 86 -2.16 -12.41 -0.66
N LYS A 87 -1.19 -12.07 0.20
CA LYS A 87 0.09 -12.78 0.28
C LYS A 87 -0.13 -14.21 0.77
N GLN A 88 0.46 -15.18 0.07
CA GLN A 88 0.30 -16.60 0.35
C GLN A 88 1.63 -17.32 0.56
N PHE A 89 2.67 -16.90 -0.17
CA PHE A 89 3.94 -17.62 -0.22
C PHE A 89 5.14 -16.67 -0.14
N GLU A 90 6.25 -17.20 0.28
CA GLU A 90 7.53 -16.50 0.19
C GLU A 90 7.82 -16.14 -1.28
N GLY A 91 8.31 -14.92 -1.50
CA GLY A 91 8.68 -14.45 -2.83
C GLY A 91 7.52 -14.13 -3.79
N ASP A 92 6.25 -14.28 -3.39
CA ASP A 92 5.10 -13.99 -4.25
C ASP A 92 4.90 -12.51 -4.60
N GLY A 93 5.67 -11.62 -3.96
CA GLY A 93 5.62 -10.17 -4.17
C GLY A 93 4.35 -9.49 -3.73
N LYS A 94 3.50 -10.19 -2.97
CA LYS A 94 2.21 -9.68 -2.50
C LYS A 94 2.33 -9.06 -1.11
N THR A 95 1.34 -8.26 -0.79
CA THR A 95 1.12 -7.71 0.55
C THR A 95 -0.05 -8.45 1.19
N PRO A 96 0.04 -8.86 2.47
CA PRO A 96 -1.05 -9.55 3.16
C PRO A 96 -2.34 -8.73 3.18
N GLU A 97 -3.47 -9.43 3.24
CA GLU A 97 -4.81 -8.88 3.47
C GLU A 97 -5.38 -9.51 4.72
N GLY A 98 -6.04 -8.72 5.56
CA GLY A 98 -6.59 -9.17 6.83
C GLY A 98 -6.13 -8.33 8.00
N ALA A 99 -6.36 -8.84 9.20
CA ALA A 99 -5.99 -8.18 10.45
C ALA A 99 -4.69 -8.79 11.01
N TYR A 100 -3.73 -7.91 11.27
CA TYR A 100 -2.43 -8.23 11.83
C TYR A 100 -2.09 -7.22 12.92
N SER A 101 -1.23 -7.58 13.84
CA SER A 101 -0.69 -6.65 14.83
C SER A 101 0.70 -6.15 14.45
N ILE A 102 1.09 -5.00 14.98
CA ILE A 102 2.48 -4.56 14.98
C ILE A 102 3.14 -5.21 16.20
N ASP A 103 3.94 -6.22 15.95
CA ASP A 103 4.56 -7.02 17.01
C ASP A 103 6.02 -6.62 17.27
N TRP A 104 6.63 -5.89 16.34
CA TRP A 104 8.02 -5.50 16.44
C TRP A 104 8.33 -4.17 15.72
N ARG A 105 9.30 -3.42 16.24
CA ARG A 105 9.75 -2.13 15.68
C ARG A 105 11.24 -2.16 15.46
N ASN A 106 11.69 -1.80 14.25
CA ASN A 106 13.09 -1.70 13.91
C ASN A 106 13.53 -0.23 13.73
N PRO A 107 14.14 0.38 14.76
CA PRO A 107 14.63 1.76 14.66
C PRO A 107 15.89 1.89 13.79
N LYS A 108 16.59 0.77 13.51
CA LYS A 108 17.82 0.71 12.72
C LYS A 108 17.60 0.10 11.34
N SER A 109 16.37 0.18 10.82
CA SER A 109 16.08 -0.31 9.48
C SER A 109 16.89 0.41 8.41
N ALA A 110 17.40 -0.33 7.43
CA ALA A 110 18.02 0.23 6.23
C ALA A 110 17.07 1.16 5.43
N PHE A 111 15.76 1.06 5.68
CA PHE A 111 14.70 1.87 5.09
C PHE A 111 14.19 2.96 6.06
N TYR A 112 15.11 3.58 6.81
CA TYR A 112 14.88 4.57 7.85
C TYR A 112 14.35 3.97 9.15
N LYS A 113 13.12 3.55 9.25
CA LYS A 113 12.48 2.83 10.36
C LYS A 113 11.49 1.85 9.78
N SER A 114 11.24 0.74 10.46
CA SER A 114 10.22 -0.19 10.04
C SER A 114 9.41 -0.74 11.22
N LEU A 115 8.18 -1.12 10.90
CA LEU A 115 7.24 -1.79 11.79
C LEU A 115 6.97 -3.16 11.19
N HIS A 116 7.22 -4.22 11.94
CA HIS A 116 6.90 -5.57 11.55
C HIS A 116 5.41 -5.84 11.82
N ILE A 117 4.75 -6.53 10.91
CA ILE A 117 3.40 -7.02 11.11
C ILE A 117 3.43 -8.53 11.38
N SER A 118 2.50 -9.02 12.18
CA SER A 118 2.43 -10.42 12.62
C SER A 118 2.02 -11.41 11.52
N TYR A 119 2.48 -11.19 10.28
CA TYR A 119 2.35 -12.14 9.18
C TYR A 119 3.54 -13.12 9.20
N PRO A 120 3.34 -14.42 8.96
CA PRO A 120 2.06 -15.10 8.73
C PRO A 120 1.32 -15.42 10.04
N ASN A 121 0.01 -15.31 10.03
CA ASN A 121 -0.83 -15.85 11.09
C ASN A 121 -1.00 -17.39 10.93
N THR A 122 -1.77 -18.00 11.83
CA THR A 122 -2.00 -19.46 11.82
C THR A 122 -2.67 -19.92 10.52
N ALA A 123 -3.61 -19.15 9.98
CA ALA A 123 -4.31 -19.52 8.75
C ALA A 123 -3.39 -19.40 7.53
N ASP A 124 -2.58 -18.33 7.48
CA ASP A 124 -1.60 -18.13 6.41
C ASP A 124 -0.58 -19.27 6.37
N SER A 125 -0.06 -19.64 7.54
CA SER A 125 0.90 -20.74 7.70
C SER A 125 0.31 -22.09 7.31
N ALA A 126 -0.94 -22.36 7.72
CA ALA A 126 -1.64 -23.59 7.39
C ALA A 126 -1.89 -23.72 5.88
N TYR A 127 -2.32 -22.62 5.25
CA TYR A 127 -2.54 -22.60 3.79
C TYR A 127 -1.25 -22.88 3.02
N ALA A 128 -0.17 -22.18 3.35
CA ALA A 128 1.12 -22.36 2.68
C ALA A 128 1.62 -23.82 2.83
N LYS A 129 1.50 -24.38 4.04
CA LYS A 129 1.86 -25.79 4.31
C LYS A 129 1.05 -26.79 3.48
N GLN A 130 -0.25 -26.56 3.30
CA GLN A 130 -1.10 -27.40 2.44
C GLN A 130 -0.64 -27.39 0.98
N GLN A 131 -0.04 -26.29 0.55
CA GLN A 131 0.52 -26.14 -0.80
C GLN A 131 1.98 -26.59 -0.91
N ASN A 132 2.55 -27.18 0.15
CA ASN A 132 3.97 -27.53 0.24
C ASN A 132 4.92 -26.33 -0.01
N GLN A 133 4.53 -25.15 0.43
CA GLN A 133 5.31 -23.91 0.28
C GLN A 133 5.52 -23.22 1.62
N ALA A 134 6.54 -22.36 1.69
CA ALA A 134 6.74 -21.45 2.82
C ALA A 134 5.83 -20.23 2.68
N ALA A 135 5.19 -19.81 3.75
CA ALA A 135 4.42 -18.56 3.76
C ALA A 135 5.33 -17.32 3.60
N GLY A 136 6.59 -17.46 4.00
CA GLY A 136 7.51 -16.36 4.20
C GLY A 136 7.20 -15.59 5.48
N GLY A 137 7.81 -14.41 5.63
CA GLY A 137 7.67 -13.56 6.81
C GLY A 137 8.30 -12.21 6.54
N ASP A 138 8.75 -11.53 7.64
CA ASP A 138 9.45 -10.23 7.57
C ASP A 138 8.69 -9.17 6.77
N VAL A 139 7.36 -9.18 6.86
CA VAL A 139 6.53 -8.17 6.21
C VAL A 139 6.57 -6.89 7.03
N MET A 140 7.06 -5.82 6.42
CA MET A 140 7.33 -4.56 7.09
C MET A 140 6.54 -3.40 6.49
N ILE A 141 6.04 -2.52 7.34
CA ILE A 141 5.72 -1.13 6.98
C ILE A 141 6.99 -0.33 7.25
N HIS A 142 7.56 0.28 6.22
CA HIS A 142 8.82 1.00 6.36
C HIS A 142 8.81 2.34 5.63
N GLY A 143 9.71 3.22 6.05
CA GLY A 143 9.95 4.49 5.37
C GLY A 143 10.67 4.30 4.03
N SER A 144 10.90 5.39 3.36
CA SER A 144 11.65 5.43 2.11
C SER A 144 13.01 6.11 2.31
N PHE A 145 13.99 5.79 1.47
CA PHE A 145 15.24 6.50 1.44
C PHE A 145 15.02 7.97 1.09
N PRO A 146 15.57 8.94 1.85
CA PRO A 146 15.25 10.36 1.69
C PRO A 146 15.54 10.97 0.31
N LYS A 147 16.39 10.37 -0.50
CA LYS A 147 16.87 10.97 -1.76
C LYS A 147 16.41 10.31 -3.06
N ARG A 148 15.70 9.19 -3.03
CA ARG A 148 15.40 8.44 -4.26
C ARG A 148 13.92 8.31 -4.61
N ILE A 149 13.03 8.77 -3.76
CA ILE A 149 11.59 8.48 -3.83
C ILE A 149 10.76 9.71 -4.17
N ASP A 150 11.26 10.90 -3.93
CA ASP A 150 10.54 12.14 -4.31
C ASP A 150 10.36 12.28 -5.83
N SER A 151 11.12 11.51 -6.63
CA SER A 151 11.04 11.51 -8.10
C SER A 151 10.25 10.34 -8.70
N LEU A 152 9.81 9.36 -7.91
CA LEU A 152 9.09 8.21 -8.43
C LEU A 152 7.58 8.32 -8.13
N PRO A 153 6.70 8.10 -9.13
CA PRO A 153 5.27 8.10 -8.88
C PRO A 153 4.90 7.02 -7.86
N ALA A 154 3.87 7.30 -7.05
CA ALA A 154 3.37 6.36 -6.03
C ALA A 154 2.91 5.01 -6.60
N THR A 155 2.73 4.94 -7.92
CA THR A 155 2.39 3.74 -8.69
C THR A 155 3.58 2.83 -8.98
N ALA A 156 4.83 3.31 -8.83
CA ALA A 156 6.01 2.48 -9.06
C ALA A 156 6.08 1.36 -8.00
N SER A 157 6.00 0.12 -8.42
CA SER A 157 6.23 -1.04 -7.58
C SER A 157 7.71 -1.10 -7.19
N TYR A 158 7.99 -1.52 -5.95
CA TYR A 158 9.36 -1.81 -5.54
C TYR A 158 9.87 -3.00 -6.37
N MET A 159 10.97 -2.80 -7.11
CA MET A 159 11.75 -3.91 -7.67
C MET A 159 12.95 -4.12 -6.74
N PRO A 160 13.08 -5.27 -6.06
CA PRO A 160 14.34 -5.63 -5.41
C PRO A 160 15.41 -5.81 -6.50
N ARG A 161 16.63 -5.39 -6.21
CA ARG A 161 17.81 -5.75 -7.01
C ARG A 161 18.25 -7.14 -6.65
#